data_6f2fce80a29621d7cc44e44e5b7f7631
#
_entry.id   6f2fce80a29621d7cc44e44e5b7f7631
#
_cell.length_a   1.000
_cell.length_b   1.000
_cell.length_c   1.000
_cell.angle_alpha   90.00
_cell.angle_beta   90.00
_cell.angle_gamma   90.00
#
_symmetry.space_group_name_H-M   'P 1'
#
loop_
_entity.id
_entity.type
_entity.pdbx_description
1 polymer ?
#
loop_
_entity_poly.entity_id
_entity_poly.type
_entity_poly.pdbx_seq_one_letter_code
_entity_poly.pdbx_strand_id
1 'polypeptide(L)'
;LHLSLKGKGPYTIYKTDSNKMGLRSPNNAFYSKAEGTLNVKEEKNKITATINTTRTQNQPELSFFNIGIFSDFTPNVSVQIPNNVKKLVIDGSTHSQVSLNAFNVDELTTNLPNSYVSLSGVKAKKMTLNSSDGIYLSADTSAKKATVETTDGDITLDSAYFDEIKNTTISGDIRVQNARGNIQATTTDGDISVYDFKGEANFSSENGDFSLDMPAVPKKLTVALVHGDIYVNSGEILRNISIKGESKLGDVQLLNKERTSYKNGRADTEFNLSSEFGDITVDTPDDDNQ
;
A
#
# COMPACT_ATOMS: atom_id res chain seq x y z
N LEU A 1 18.07 -0.38 -14.48
CA LEU A 1 17.07 -0.08 -15.51
C LEU A 1 16.23 1.11 -15.08
N HIS A 2 16.08 2.07 -15.95
CA HIS A 2 15.19 3.23 -15.78
C HIS A 2 14.10 3.16 -16.85
N LEU A 3 12.85 3.05 -16.40
CA LEU A 3 11.67 3.05 -17.25
C LEU A 3 10.95 4.38 -17.13
N SER A 4 10.75 5.06 -18.25
CA SER A 4 9.90 6.25 -18.31
C SER A 4 8.61 5.91 -19.05
N LEU A 5 7.48 6.03 -18.35
CA LEU A 5 6.14 5.71 -18.85
C LEU A 5 5.44 7.01 -19.27
N LYS A 6 5.03 7.09 -20.54
CA LYS A 6 4.31 8.24 -21.10
C LYS A 6 3.06 7.77 -21.83
N GLY A 7 1.98 8.53 -21.69
CA GLY A 7 0.72 8.22 -22.35
C GLY A 7 -0.30 7.56 -21.43
N LYS A 8 -1.36 6.98 -22.02
CA LYS A 8 -2.49 6.39 -21.30
C LYS A 8 -2.45 4.87 -21.41
N GLY A 9 -2.70 4.17 -20.33
CA GLY A 9 -2.89 2.73 -20.33
C GLY A 9 -2.92 2.22 -18.92
N PRO A 10 -3.39 1.04 -18.61
CA PRO A 10 -2.79 0.29 -17.54
C PRO A 10 -1.48 -0.35 -18.02
N TYR A 11 -0.45 -0.29 -17.20
CA TYR A 11 0.84 -0.92 -17.46
C TYR A 11 1.03 -2.10 -16.53
N THR A 12 1.46 -3.25 -17.06
CA THR A 12 1.90 -4.40 -16.26
C THR A 12 3.38 -4.65 -16.50
N ILE A 13 4.17 -4.61 -15.45
CA ILE A 13 5.63 -4.80 -15.49
C ILE A 13 5.98 -6.11 -14.80
N TYR A 14 6.71 -6.97 -15.48
CA TYR A 14 7.14 -8.25 -14.96
C TYR A 14 8.51 -8.66 -15.49
N LYS A 15 9.23 -9.51 -14.74
CA LYS A 15 10.50 -10.09 -15.21
C LYS A 15 10.25 -11.27 -16.15
N THR A 16 11.18 -11.44 -17.06
CA THR A 16 11.24 -12.61 -17.97
C THR A 16 12.55 -13.35 -17.74
N ASP A 17 12.60 -14.60 -18.10
CA ASP A 17 13.83 -15.40 -18.08
C ASP A 17 14.84 -14.97 -19.16
N SER A 18 14.44 -14.05 -20.01
CA SER A 18 15.28 -13.48 -21.07
C SER A 18 16.09 -12.29 -20.54
N ASN A 19 17.28 -12.12 -21.09
CA ASN A 19 18.10 -10.92 -20.89
C ASN A 19 17.67 -9.75 -21.80
N LYS A 20 16.55 -9.90 -22.54
CA LYS A 20 16.02 -8.88 -23.44
C LYS A 20 14.80 -8.21 -22.85
N MET A 21 14.69 -6.92 -23.08
CA MET A 21 13.49 -6.16 -22.81
C MET A 21 12.44 -6.39 -23.89
N GLY A 22 11.18 -6.45 -23.50
CA GLY A 22 10.06 -6.64 -24.42
C GLY A 22 8.89 -5.73 -24.08
N LEU A 23 8.17 -5.32 -25.11
CA LEU A 23 6.90 -4.62 -25.01
C LEU A 23 5.82 -5.46 -25.73
N ARG A 24 4.74 -5.73 -25.03
CA ARG A 24 3.56 -6.38 -25.63
C ARG A 24 2.34 -5.50 -25.40
N SER A 25 1.66 -5.18 -26.48
CA SER A 25 0.34 -4.59 -26.44
C SER A 25 -0.65 -5.64 -26.92
N PRO A 26 -1.69 -5.98 -26.17
CA PRO A 26 -2.70 -6.90 -26.67
C PRO A 26 -3.44 -6.24 -27.83
N ASN A 27 -3.31 -6.81 -29.03
CA ASN A 27 -4.14 -6.46 -30.15
C ASN A 27 -5.51 -7.10 -29.95
N ASN A 28 -6.43 -6.39 -29.34
CA ASN A 28 -7.84 -6.78 -29.40
C ASN A 28 -8.42 -6.25 -30.72
N ALA A 29 -8.59 -7.15 -31.67
CA ALA A 29 -8.99 -6.83 -33.06
C ALA A 29 -10.35 -6.13 -33.20
N PHE A 30 -11.11 -5.98 -32.10
CA PHE A 30 -12.48 -5.48 -32.19
C PHE A 30 -12.70 -4.07 -31.65
N TYR A 31 -11.86 -3.53 -30.73
CA TYR A 31 -12.24 -2.29 -30.02
C TYR A 31 -11.19 -1.19 -29.86
N SER A 32 -9.90 -1.48 -29.89
CA SER A 32 -8.87 -0.43 -29.89
C SER A 32 -7.49 -0.99 -30.21
N LYS A 33 -6.70 -0.26 -30.96
CA LYS A 33 -5.29 -0.53 -31.19
C LYS A 33 -4.49 0.39 -30.28
N ALA A 34 -3.86 -0.14 -29.25
CA ALA A 34 -2.86 0.62 -28.52
C ALA A 34 -1.54 0.52 -29.27
N GLU A 35 -1.07 1.63 -29.78
CA GLU A 35 0.26 1.71 -30.36
C GLU A 35 1.24 2.17 -29.28
N GLY A 36 2.27 1.39 -29.02
CA GLY A 36 3.34 1.73 -28.10
C GLY A 36 4.67 1.79 -28.82
N THR A 37 5.44 2.81 -28.55
CA THR A 37 6.84 2.90 -29.00
C THR A 37 7.76 2.68 -27.80
N LEU A 38 8.75 1.81 -27.97
CA LEU A 38 9.80 1.55 -27.02
C LEU A 38 11.11 2.15 -27.55
N ASN A 39 11.58 3.20 -26.88
CA ASN A 39 12.89 3.78 -27.16
C ASN A 39 13.86 3.36 -26.06
N VAL A 40 14.91 2.63 -26.40
CA VAL A 40 15.93 2.16 -25.46
C VAL A 40 17.26 2.86 -25.73
N LYS A 41 17.84 3.44 -24.67
CA LYS A 41 19.21 3.95 -24.67
C LYS A 41 20.03 3.13 -23.69
N GLU A 42 21.14 2.60 -24.12
CA GLU A 42 22.09 1.84 -23.30
C GLU A 42 23.37 2.63 -23.11
N GLU A 43 23.76 2.86 -21.86
CA GLU A 43 24.98 3.51 -21.44
C GLU A 43 25.65 2.62 -20.40
N LYS A 44 26.93 2.27 -20.60
CA LYS A 44 27.80 1.39 -19.77
C LYS A 44 27.14 0.52 -18.67
N ASN A 45 26.37 1.10 -17.73
CA ASN A 45 25.70 0.40 -16.63
C ASN A 45 24.26 0.85 -16.40
N LYS A 46 23.71 1.60 -17.35
CA LYS A 46 22.37 2.17 -17.27
C LYS A 46 21.61 1.93 -18.56
N ILE A 47 20.48 1.28 -18.45
CA ILE A 47 19.51 1.18 -19.56
C ILE A 47 18.37 2.14 -19.23
N THR A 48 18.10 3.06 -20.14
CA THR A 48 16.93 3.94 -20.06
C THR A 48 15.97 3.53 -21.15
N ALA A 49 14.75 3.21 -20.80
CA ALA A 49 13.71 2.86 -21.73
C ALA A 49 12.54 3.83 -21.58
N THR A 50 12.15 4.46 -22.67
CA THR A 50 10.96 5.32 -22.70
C THR A 50 9.86 4.61 -23.47
N ILE A 51 8.72 4.45 -22.83
CA ILE A 51 7.52 3.82 -23.38
C ILE A 51 6.50 4.92 -23.58
N ASN A 52 6.16 5.19 -24.84
CA ASN A 52 5.06 6.08 -25.20
C ASN A 52 3.89 5.23 -25.71
N THR A 53 2.72 5.42 -25.16
CA THR A 53 1.49 4.79 -25.64
C THR A 53 0.56 5.84 -26.19
N THR A 54 0.07 5.62 -27.40
CA THR A 54 -0.99 6.41 -28.02
C THR A 54 -2.22 5.54 -28.18
N ARG A 55 -3.37 6.06 -27.80
CA ARG A 55 -4.66 5.39 -27.99
C ARG A 55 -5.28 5.90 -29.29
N THR A 56 -5.39 5.07 -30.29
CA THR A 56 -6.26 5.32 -31.44
C THR A 56 -7.62 4.68 -31.14
N GLN A 57 -8.63 5.49 -30.89
CA GLN A 57 -10.01 5.04 -30.91
C GLN A 57 -10.41 4.88 -32.38
N ASN A 58 -10.36 3.67 -32.89
CA ASN A 58 -11.12 3.35 -34.10
C ASN A 58 -12.59 3.21 -33.63
N GLN A 59 -13.37 4.25 -33.79
CA GLN A 59 -14.82 4.11 -33.79
C GLN A 59 -15.21 3.37 -35.07
N PRO A 60 -15.74 2.15 -35.00
CA PRO A 60 -16.48 1.63 -36.12
C PRO A 60 -17.72 2.50 -36.26
N GLU A 61 -17.90 3.17 -37.37
CA GLU A 61 -19.20 3.72 -37.78
C GLU A 61 -20.17 2.54 -38.00
N LEU A 62 -20.72 2.02 -36.90
CA LEU A 62 -21.88 1.15 -36.94
C LEU A 62 -23.04 1.91 -36.28
N SER A 63 -23.62 2.79 -37.08
CA SER A 63 -24.99 3.26 -36.88
C SER A 63 -25.92 2.06 -37.11
N PHE A 64 -26.22 1.31 -36.07
CA PHE A 64 -27.48 0.55 -35.88
C PHE A 64 -27.41 -0.16 -34.53
N PHE A 65 -28.36 0.20 -33.66
CA PHE A 65 -28.62 -0.30 -32.31
C PHE A 65 -27.80 0.33 -31.16
N ASN A 66 -28.46 1.29 -30.54
CA ASN A 66 -28.18 1.81 -29.21
C ASN A 66 -28.40 0.70 -28.18
N ILE A 67 -27.39 -0.06 -27.85
CA ILE A 67 -27.34 -0.84 -26.61
C ILE A 67 -26.08 -0.36 -25.87
N GLY A 68 -26.31 0.50 -24.85
CA GLY A 68 -25.26 1.04 -24.01
C GLY A 68 -24.66 -0.02 -23.08
N ILE A 69 -23.62 -0.70 -23.57
CA ILE A 69 -22.66 -1.41 -22.72
C ILE A 69 -21.30 -0.89 -23.16
N PHE A 70 -20.95 0.30 -22.70
CA PHE A 70 -19.58 0.79 -22.80
C PHE A 70 -18.83 0.33 -21.57
N SER A 71 -18.23 -0.85 -21.59
CA SER A 71 -17.11 -1.15 -20.74
C SER A 71 -15.88 -0.47 -21.37
N ASP A 72 -15.32 0.51 -20.69
CA ASP A 72 -14.03 1.09 -21.04
C ASP A 72 -12.93 0.03 -20.94
N PHE A 73 -12.78 -0.76 -21.98
CA PHE A 73 -11.71 -1.75 -22.07
C PHE A 73 -10.42 -1.00 -22.46
N THR A 74 -9.64 -0.58 -21.47
CA THR A 74 -8.31 -0.04 -21.70
C THR A 74 -7.32 -1.19 -21.92
N PRO A 75 -6.68 -1.31 -23.08
CA PRO A 75 -5.74 -2.39 -23.33
C PRO A 75 -4.52 -2.26 -22.40
N ASN A 76 -4.21 -3.34 -21.71
CA ASN A 76 -3.07 -3.42 -20.81
C ASN A 76 -1.76 -3.51 -21.59
N VAL A 77 -0.83 -2.60 -21.34
CA VAL A 77 0.51 -2.62 -21.94
C VAL A 77 1.45 -3.43 -21.04
N SER A 78 1.87 -4.58 -21.52
CA SER A 78 2.78 -5.46 -20.78
C SER A 78 4.24 -5.13 -21.10
N VAL A 79 5.00 -4.80 -20.06
CA VAL A 79 6.43 -4.46 -20.15
C VAL A 79 7.25 -5.59 -19.52
N GLN A 80 8.04 -6.24 -20.35
CA GLN A 80 8.96 -7.29 -19.91
C GLN A 80 10.32 -6.68 -19.60
N ILE A 81 10.82 -6.89 -18.37
CA ILE A 81 12.16 -6.46 -17.97
C ILE A 81 13.11 -7.66 -17.85
N PRO A 82 14.40 -7.49 -18.16
CA PRO A 82 15.39 -8.57 -18.04
C PRO A 82 15.51 -9.09 -16.61
N ASN A 83 15.78 -10.38 -16.46
CA ASN A 83 15.91 -11.01 -15.14
C ASN A 83 17.13 -10.53 -14.33
N ASN A 84 18.17 -10.04 -14.98
CA ASN A 84 19.41 -9.57 -14.36
C ASN A 84 19.32 -8.12 -13.84
N VAL A 85 18.18 -7.45 -13.98
CA VAL A 85 17.97 -6.11 -13.43
C VAL A 85 17.99 -6.17 -11.90
N LYS A 86 18.94 -5.45 -11.29
CA LYS A 86 19.07 -5.31 -9.83
C LYS A 86 18.50 -4.02 -9.31
N LYS A 87 18.55 -2.94 -10.10
CA LYS A 87 17.96 -1.65 -9.75
C LYS A 87 16.97 -1.25 -10.81
N LEU A 88 15.72 -1.03 -10.39
CA LEU A 88 14.62 -0.60 -11.25
C LEU A 88 14.10 0.74 -10.77
N VAL A 89 14.09 1.70 -11.67
CA VAL A 89 13.47 3.01 -11.49
C VAL A 89 12.36 3.14 -12.52
N ILE A 90 11.18 3.48 -12.07
CA ILE A 90 10.00 3.71 -12.93
C ILE A 90 9.51 5.11 -12.63
N ASP A 91 9.51 5.96 -13.63
CA ASP A 91 8.91 7.28 -13.58
C ASP A 91 7.91 7.48 -14.71
N GLY A 92 7.07 8.46 -14.58
CA GLY A 92 6.14 8.78 -15.64
C GLY A 92 5.09 9.79 -15.24
N SER A 93 4.42 10.31 -16.26
CA SER A 93 3.26 11.20 -16.11
C SER A 93 2.01 10.51 -16.66
N THR A 94 1.77 9.28 -16.25
CA THR A 94 0.59 8.54 -16.70
C THR A 94 -0.55 8.77 -15.70
N HIS A 95 -1.78 8.88 -16.20
CA HIS A 95 -2.99 8.83 -15.38
C HIS A 95 -3.55 7.41 -15.49
N SER A 96 -2.88 6.43 -14.90
CA SER A 96 -3.16 5.02 -15.18
C SER A 96 -2.71 4.12 -14.05
N GLN A 97 -3.24 2.93 -14.02
CA GLN A 97 -2.74 1.89 -13.13
C GLN A 97 -1.39 1.34 -13.62
N VAL A 98 -0.44 1.20 -12.71
CA VAL A 98 0.85 0.56 -12.95
C VAL A 98 1.00 -0.63 -12.01
N SER A 99 1.01 -1.83 -12.59
CA SER A 99 1.10 -3.08 -11.83
C SER A 99 2.47 -3.73 -12.01
N LEU A 100 3.12 -4.05 -10.90
CA LEU A 100 4.41 -4.72 -10.84
C LEU A 100 4.24 -6.11 -10.27
N ASN A 101 4.60 -7.16 -11.04
CA ASN A 101 4.27 -8.52 -10.67
C ASN A 101 5.48 -9.45 -10.63
N ALA A 102 5.60 -10.19 -9.52
CA ALA A 102 6.41 -11.38 -9.35
C ALA A 102 7.89 -11.24 -9.78
N PHE A 103 8.63 -10.32 -9.16
CA PHE A 103 10.07 -10.21 -9.43
C PHE A 103 10.91 -9.79 -8.22
N ASN A 104 12.22 -10.02 -8.31
CA ASN A 104 13.18 -9.65 -7.28
C ASN A 104 14.16 -8.62 -7.82
N VAL A 105 14.43 -7.56 -7.02
CA VAL A 105 15.44 -6.53 -7.31
C VAL A 105 16.18 -6.16 -6.02
N ASP A 106 17.33 -5.52 -6.12
CA ASP A 106 17.99 -4.96 -4.95
C ASP A 106 17.29 -3.63 -4.55
N GLU A 107 17.00 -2.79 -5.54
CA GLU A 107 16.34 -1.49 -5.33
C GLU A 107 15.19 -1.30 -6.32
N LEU A 108 14.04 -0.89 -5.80
CA LEU A 108 12.89 -0.46 -6.57
C LEU A 108 12.54 0.99 -6.21
N THR A 109 12.39 1.83 -7.21
CA THR A 109 11.90 3.20 -7.05
C THR A 109 10.79 3.45 -8.06
N THR A 110 9.64 3.94 -7.61
CA THR A 110 8.58 4.45 -8.47
C THR A 110 8.34 5.92 -8.15
N ASN A 111 8.15 6.72 -9.19
CA ASN A 111 7.71 8.10 -9.07
C ASN A 111 6.65 8.35 -10.15
N LEU A 112 5.41 8.08 -9.79
CA LEU A 112 4.27 7.99 -10.68
C LEU A 112 3.14 8.89 -10.20
N PRO A 113 3.32 10.23 -10.21
CA PRO A 113 2.24 11.14 -9.87
C PRO A 113 1.06 10.90 -10.80
N ASN A 114 -0.14 10.95 -10.28
CA ASN A 114 -1.41 10.66 -10.96
C ASN A 114 -1.56 9.20 -11.44
N SER A 115 -1.08 8.25 -10.68
CA SER A 115 -1.20 6.83 -11.02
C SER A 115 -1.50 6.01 -9.77
N TYR A 116 -2.31 4.97 -9.94
CA TYR A 116 -2.45 3.92 -8.93
C TYR A 116 -1.36 2.87 -9.13
N VAL A 117 -0.60 2.57 -8.09
CA VAL A 117 0.54 1.63 -8.15
C VAL A 117 0.21 0.37 -7.36
N SER A 118 0.28 -0.79 -8.00
CA SER A 118 0.10 -2.07 -7.34
C SER A 118 1.32 -2.97 -7.48
N LEU A 119 1.76 -3.56 -6.38
CA LEU A 119 2.83 -4.54 -6.33
C LEU A 119 2.28 -5.87 -5.83
N SER A 120 2.54 -6.95 -6.57
CA SER A 120 2.15 -8.30 -6.20
C SER A 120 3.35 -9.25 -6.31
N GLY A 121 3.78 -9.84 -5.19
CA GLY A 121 4.91 -10.77 -5.16
C GLY A 121 6.26 -10.14 -5.50
N VAL A 122 6.42 -8.84 -5.30
CA VAL A 122 7.67 -8.12 -5.57
C VAL A 122 8.55 -8.13 -4.34
N LYS A 123 9.82 -8.54 -4.50
CA LYS A 123 10.81 -8.58 -3.41
C LYS A 123 11.96 -7.63 -3.67
N ALA A 124 12.34 -6.84 -2.66
CA ALA A 124 13.47 -5.92 -2.77
C ALA A 124 14.28 -5.84 -1.47
N LYS A 125 15.50 -5.31 -1.54
CA LYS A 125 16.21 -4.87 -0.32
C LYS A 125 15.72 -3.48 0.09
N LYS A 126 15.47 -2.60 -0.89
CA LYS A 126 14.97 -1.25 -0.68
C LYS A 126 13.85 -0.94 -1.67
N MET A 127 12.74 -0.40 -1.16
CA MET A 127 11.64 0.14 -1.95
C MET A 127 11.43 1.62 -1.63
N THR A 128 11.17 2.42 -2.67
CA THR A 128 10.70 3.80 -2.54
C THR A 128 9.58 3.98 -3.55
N LEU A 129 8.37 4.18 -3.05
CA LEU A 129 7.16 4.20 -3.88
C LEU A 129 6.44 5.52 -3.65
N ASN A 130 6.30 6.31 -4.71
CA ASN A 130 5.58 7.58 -4.70
C ASN A 130 4.47 7.55 -5.74
N SER A 131 3.27 7.93 -5.32
CA SER A 131 2.08 8.01 -6.14
C SER A 131 1.15 9.10 -5.57
N SER A 132 0.18 9.61 -6.33
CA SER A 132 -0.88 10.43 -5.75
C SER A 132 -2.16 9.64 -5.50
N ASP A 133 -2.47 8.66 -6.38
CA ASP A 133 -3.79 8.03 -6.45
C ASP A 133 -3.92 6.77 -5.58
N GLY A 134 -2.82 6.30 -5.01
CA GLY A 134 -2.81 5.18 -4.08
C GLY A 134 -1.80 4.09 -4.40
N ILE A 135 -1.46 3.30 -3.37
CA ILE A 135 -0.47 2.21 -3.46
C ILE A 135 -1.01 0.96 -2.77
N TYR A 136 -0.97 -0.16 -3.50
CA TYR A 136 -1.39 -1.46 -3.02
C TYR A 136 -0.25 -2.48 -3.06
N LEU A 137 0.14 -3.00 -1.91
CA LEU A 137 1.20 -4.00 -1.76
C LEU A 137 0.59 -5.32 -1.32
N SER A 138 0.75 -6.38 -2.11
CA SER A 138 0.06 -7.66 -1.87
C SER A 138 0.91 -8.88 -2.19
N ALA A 139 0.36 -10.04 -1.87
CA ALA A 139 0.85 -11.35 -2.30
C ALA A 139 2.35 -11.58 -2.00
N ASP A 140 2.75 -11.47 -0.75
CA ASP A 140 4.13 -11.63 -0.27
C ASP A 140 5.12 -10.59 -0.80
N THR A 141 4.62 -9.42 -1.21
CA THR A 141 5.50 -8.27 -1.48
C THR A 141 6.31 -7.95 -0.24
N SER A 142 7.62 -7.82 -0.40
CA SER A 142 8.50 -7.67 0.75
C SER A 142 9.74 -6.82 0.49
N ALA A 143 10.23 -6.14 1.54
CA ALA A 143 11.51 -5.46 1.50
C ALA A 143 12.16 -5.41 2.90
N LYS A 144 13.50 -5.22 2.93
CA LYS A 144 14.15 -4.87 4.19
C LYS A 144 13.75 -3.47 4.63
N LYS A 145 13.78 -2.50 3.70
CA LYS A 145 13.34 -1.12 3.96
C LYS A 145 12.41 -0.66 2.85
N ALA A 146 11.27 -0.11 3.25
CA ALA A 146 10.32 0.50 2.33
C ALA A 146 9.92 1.90 2.78
N THR A 147 9.74 2.80 1.82
CA THR A 147 9.11 4.10 1.98
C THR A 147 8.00 4.20 0.96
N VAL A 148 6.79 4.50 1.41
CA VAL A 148 5.58 4.55 0.60
C VAL A 148 4.92 5.90 0.87
N GLU A 149 4.75 6.70 -0.17
CA GLU A 149 4.18 8.04 -0.07
C GLU A 149 3.07 8.22 -1.09
N THR A 150 1.92 8.69 -0.63
CA THR A 150 0.80 9.13 -1.47
C THR A 150 0.36 10.55 -1.07
N THR A 151 -0.40 11.22 -1.92
CA THR A 151 -0.99 12.51 -1.60
C THR A 151 -2.47 12.37 -1.29
N ASP A 152 -3.22 11.84 -2.23
CA ASP A 152 -4.69 11.79 -2.16
C ASP A 152 -5.24 10.36 -2.11
N GLY A 153 -4.38 9.37 -2.20
CA GLY A 153 -4.81 7.98 -2.31
C GLY A 153 -4.43 7.12 -1.12
N ASP A 154 -5.12 6.02 -1.00
CA ASP A 154 -4.94 5.05 0.06
C ASP A 154 -3.62 4.28 -0.05
N ILE A 155 -3.12 3.87 1.10
CA ILE A 155 -2.01 2.91 1.18
C ILE A 155 -2.56 1.60 1.76
N THR A 156 -2.50 0.52 1.00
CA THR A 156 -2.91 -0.80 1.47
C THR A 156 -1.74 -1.78 1.48
N LEU A 157 -1.52 -2.39 2.62
CA LEU A 157 -0.62 -3.51 2.83
C LEU A 157 -1.47 -4.75 3.07
N ASP A 158 -1.46 -5.71 2.15
CA ASP A 158 -2.19 -6.97 2.28
C ASP A 158 -1.24 -8.15 2.06
N SER A 159 -1.02 -8.94 3.10
CA SER A 159 -0.07 -10.06 3.05
C SER A 159 1.32 -9.61 2.61
N ALA A 160 1.81 -8.51 3.22
CA ALA A 160 3.07 -7.86 2.88
C ALA A 160 4.05 -7.86 4.09
N TYR A 161 5.35 -8.05 3.82
CA TYR A 161 6.35 -8.31 4.86
C TYR A 161 7.54 -7.37 4.76
N PHE A 162 7.85 -6.65 5.83
CA PHE A 162 8.94 -5.68 5.85
C PHE A 162 9.75 -5.77 7.14
N ASP A 163 11.08 -5.63 7.04
CA ASP A 163 11.86 -5.40 8.25
C ASP A 163 11.50 -4.01 8.82
N GLU A 164 11.44 -2.99 7.94
CA GLU A 164 11.03 -1.62 8.26
C GLU A 164 10.22 -1.04 7.09
N ILE A 165 9.06 -0.47 7.38
CA ILE A 165 8.28 0.29 6.38
C ILE A 165 7.77 1.60 6.98
N LYS A 166 7.89 2.68 6.20
CA LYS A 166 7.27 3.97 6.48
C LYS A 166 6.23 4.28 5.41
N ASN A 167 4.99 4.48 5.84
CA ASN A 167 3.87 4.88 5.01
C ASN A 167 3.46 6.31 5.36
N THR A 168 3.23 7.13 4.35
CA THR A 168 2.76 8.51 4.54
C THR A 168 1.75 8.85 3.46
N THR A 169 0.59 9.35 3.86
CA THR A 169 -0.39 9.95 2.97
C THR A 169 -0.86 11.29 3.54
N ILE A 170 -1.42 12.15 2.71
CA ILE A 170 -2.06 13.39 3.18
C ILE A 170 -3.55 13.15 3.35
N SER A 171 -4.24 12.76 2.26
CA SER A 171 -5.69 12.58 2.25
C SER A 171 -6.05 11.19 1.75
N GLY A 172 -5.79 10.19 2.57
CA GLY A 172 -6.10 8.82 2.24
C GLY A 172 -6.02 7.91 3.44
N ASP A 173 -6.71 6.79 3.36
CA ASP A 173 -6.71 5.79 4.41
C ASP A 173 -5.45 4.91 4.35
N ILE A 174 -5.05 4.42 5.51
CA ILE A 174 -3.99 3.42 5.59
C ILE A 174 -4.60 2.11 6.10
N ARG A 175 -4.55 1.09 5.26
CA ARG A 175 -5.05 -0.25 5.60
C ARG A 175 -3.92 -1.25 5.67
N VAL A 176 -3.80 -1.94 6.80
CA VAL A 176 -2.79 -2.96 7.06
C VAL A 176 -3.50 -4.26 7.36
N GLN A 177 -3.30 -5.28 6.52
CA GLN A 177 -3.96 -6.58 6.68
C GLN A 177 -2.95 -7.71 6.50
N ASN A 178 -2.96 -8.69 7.42
CA ASN A 178 -2.06 -9.87 7.38
C ASN A 178 -0.58 -9.50 7.19
N ALA A 179 -0.13 -8.38 7.75
CA ALA A 179 1.21 -7.85 7.53
C ALA A 179 2.15 -8.15 8.70
N ARG A 180 3.45 -8.09 8.41
CA ARG A 180 4.49 -8.31 9.45
C ARG A 180 5.64 -7.34 9.30
N GLY A 181 6.21 -6.93 10.44
CA GLY A 181 7.43 -6.13 10.51
C GLY A 181 7.31 -4.91 11.40
N ASN A 182 8.20 -3.93 11.22
CA ASN A 182 8.14 -2.67 11.92
C ASN A 182 7.48 -1.63 11.00
N ILE A 183 6.28 -1.19 11.38
CA ILE A 183 5.47 -0.28 10.58
C ILE A 183 5.40 1.09 11.26
N GLN A 184 5.74 2.13 10.51
CA GLN A 184 5.38 3.50 10.82
C GLN A 184 4.39 3.98 9.75
N ALA A 185 3.24 4.50 10.16
CA ALA A 185 2.24 5.00 9.22
C ALA A 185 1.65 6.32 9.73
N THR A 186 1.57 7.29 8.83
CA THR A 186 1.08 8.63 9.12
C THR A 186 0.13 9.08 8.02
N THR A 187 -1.03 9.59 8.42
CA THR A 187 -1.94 10.31 7.54
C THR A 187 -2.29 11.67 8.15
N THR A 188 -2.71 12.63 7.34
CA THR A 188 -3.27 13.88 7.85
C THR A 188 -4.78 13.79 7.93
N ASP A 189 -5.43 13.41 6.81
CA ASP A 189 -6.88 13.29 6.71
C ASP A 189 -7.23 11.90 6.22
N GLY A 190 -7.42 10.95 7.14
CA GLY A 190 -7.77 9.58 6.80
C GLY A 190 -7.72 8.64 7.99
N ASP A 191 -8.42 7.53 7.85
CA ASP A 191 -8.49 6.51 8.88
C ASP A 191 -7.34 5.50 8.74
N ILE A 192 -6.99 4.90 9.87
CA ILE A 192 -6.00 3.82 9.90
C ILE A 192 -6.67 2.55 10.40
N SER A 193 -6.78 1.55 9.53
CA SER A 193 -7.38 0.26 9.84
C SER A 193 -6.34 -0.86 9.82
N VAL A 194 -6.28 -1.63 10.88
CA VAL A 194 -5.31 -2.72 11.03
C VAL A 194 -6.02 -4.03 11.34
N TYR A 195 -5.69 -5.08 10.62
CA TYR A 195 -6.20 -6.43 10.84
C TYR A 195 -5.07 -7.46 10.75
N ASP A 196 -4.93 -8.33 11.75
CA ASP A 196 -3.90 -9.38 11.85
C ASP A 196 -2.48 -8.88 11.51
N PHE A 197 -2.00 -7.96 12.32
CA PHE A 197 -0.64 -7.44 12.24
C PHE A 197 0.28 -8.11 13.27
N LYS A 198 1.51 -8.44 12.86
CA LYS A 198 2.55 -9.00 13.75
C LYS A 198 3.83 -8.18 13.69
N GLY A 199 4.21 -7.59 14.82
CA GLY A 199 5.45 -6.80 14.91
C GLY A 199 5.31 -5.59 15.82
N GLU A 200 6.03 -4.53 15.48
CA GLU A 200 5.99 -3.25 16.17
C GLU A 200 5.37 -2.19 15.24
N ALA A 201 4.46 -1.38 15.75
CA ALA A 201 3.78 -0.39 14.94
C ALA A 201 3.67 0.97 15.64
N ASN A 202 3.81 2.02 14.84
CA ASN A 202 3.58 3.40 15.23
C ASN A 202 2.67 4.05 14.19
N PHE A 203 1.46 4.40 14.61
CA PHE A 203 0.42 4.99 13.79
C PHE A 203 0.10 6.40 14.26
N SER A 204 -0.13 7.33 13.32
CA SER A 204 -0.58 8.68 13.65
C SER A 204 -1.50 9.25 12.57
N SER A 205 -2.54 9.99 13.02
CA SER A 205 -3.42 10.77 12.16
C SER A 205 -3.70 12.13 12.81
N GLU A 206 -3.87 13.18 12.00
CA GLU A 206 -4.39 14.46 12.50
C GLU A 206 -5.92 14.43 12.56
N ASN A 207 -6.58 13.95 11.48
CA ASN A 207 -8.03 13.84 11.38
C ASN A 207 -8.41 12.47 10.86
N GLY A 208 -8.85 11.59 11.73
CA GLY A 208 -9.28 10.25 11.38
C GLY A 208 -9.15 9.26 12.53
N ASP A 209 -9.89 8.18 12.44
CA ASP A 209 -9.98 7.17 13.47
C ASP A 209 -8.92 6.08 13.28
N PHE A 210 -8.60 5.44 14.38
CA PHE A 210 -7.76 4.24 14.37
C PHE A 210 -8.56 3.02 14.82
N SER A 211 -8.52 1.96 14.02
CA SER A 211 -9.10 0.67 14.37
C SER A 211 -8.09 -0.47 14.25
N LEU A 212 -8.05 -1.32 15.27
CA LEU A 212 -7.27 -2.55 15.26
C LEU A 212 -8.14 -3.73 15.68
N ASP A 213 -8.33 -4.68 14.76
CA ASP A 213 -8.86 -6.00 15.04
C ASP A 213 -7.72 -7.02 15.03
N MET A 214 -7.49 -7.69 16.17
CA MET A 214 -6.33 -8.55 16.31
C MET A 214 -6.68 -9.98 16.73
N PRO A 215 -6.62 -10.93 15.80
CA PRO A 215 -6.52 -12.35 16.17
C PRO A 215 -5.15 -12.69 16.80
N ALA A 216 -4.13 -11.84 16.62
CA ALA A 216 -2.82 -11.97 17.26
C ALA A 216 -2.33 -10.61 17.75
N VAL A 217 -1.88 -10.55 18.98
CA VAL A 217 -1.45 -9.31 19.66
C VAL A 217 -0.10 -8.83 19.10
N PRO A 218 0.02 -7.59 18.57
CA PRO A 218 1.30 -7.03 18.18
C PRO A 218 2.21 -6.83 19.39
N LYS A 219 3.52 -6.93 19.18
CA LYS A 219 4.50 -6.82 20.29
C LYS A 219 4.53 -5.41 20.88
N LYS A 220 4.44 -4.41 20.04
CA LYS A 220 4.40 -3.01 20.44
C LYS A 220 3.45 -2.24 19.54
N LEU A 221 2.60 -1.44 20.14
CA LEU A 221 1.66 -0.56 19.44
C LEU A 221 1.74 0.84 20.04
N THR A 222 1.98 1.83 19.20
CA THR A 222 1.84 3.25 19.56
C THR A 222 0.85 3.88 18.58
N VAL A 223 -0.16 4.54 19.09
CA VAL A 223 -1.15 5.28 18.31
C VAL A 223 -1.26 6.69 18.86
N ALA A 224 -1.15 7.69 17.99
CA ALA A 224 -1.30 9.08 18.33
C ALA A 224 -2.24 9.78 17.35
N LEU A 225 -3.39 10.24 17.84
CA LEU A 225 -4.37 11.00 17.06
C LEU A 225 -4.50 12.42 17.63
N VAL A 226 -4.84 13.37 16.76
CA VAL A 226 -5.28 14.69 17.19
C VAL A 226 -6.81 14.71 17.29
N HIS A 227 -7.52 14.41 16.21
CA HIS A 227 -8.97 14.29 16.15
C HIS A 227 -9.35 12.90 15.65
N GLY A 228 -9.97 12.11 16.51
CA GLY A 228 -10.45 10.77 16.17
C GLY A 228 -10.41 9.82 17.33
N ASP A 229 -11.14 8.73 17.19
CA ASP A 229 -11.27 7.69 18.20
C ASP A 229 -10.27 6.57 17.96
N ILE A 230 -9.83 5.95 19.04
CA ILE A 230 -8.97 4.78 19.01
C ILE A 230 -9.78 3.58 19.47
N TYR A 231 -9.99 2.64 18.58
CA TYR A 231 -10.65 1.39 18.87
C TYR A 231 -9.72 0.19 18.67
N VAL A 232 -9.53 -0.59 19.71
CA VAL A 232 -8.73 -1.82 19.71
C VAL A 232 -9.59 -2.98 20.15
N ASN A 233 -9.82 -3.94 19.29
CA ASN A 233 -10.57 -5.14 19.59
C ASN A 233 -9.64 -6.36 19.64
N SER A 234 -9.53 -6.97 20.81
CA SER A 234 -8.79 -8.21 21.00
C SER A 234 -9.73 -9.40 20.99
N GLY A 235 -9.56 -10.30 20.02
CA GLY A 235 -10.29 -11.57 19.98
C GLY A 235 -9.94 -12.53 21.13
N GLU A 236 -8.93 -12.21 21.95
CA GLU A 236 -8.42 -13.04 23.06
C GLU A 236 -8.20 -12.20 24.32
N ILE A 237 -8.21 -12.85 25.47
CA ILE A 237 -7.87 -12.21 26.74
C ILE A 237 -6.40 -11.77 26.73
N LEU A 238 -6.18 -10.48 26.91
CA LEU A 238 -4.86 -9.89 26.89
C LEU A 238 -4.04 -10.26 28.12
N ARG A 239 -2.91 -10.94 27.91
CA ARG A 239 -1.96 -11.36 28.98
C ARG A 239 -0.57 -10.84 28.71
N ASN A 240 0.23 -10.65 29.77
CA ASN A 240 1.61 -10.12 29.68
C ASN A 240 1.70 -8.79 28.93
N ILE A 241 0.74 -7.88 29.17
CA ILE A 241 0.61 -6.62 28.47
C ILE A 241 0.60 -5.43 29.43
N SER A 242 1.14 -4.30 28.97
CA SER A 242 0.97 -2.97 29.53
C SER A 242 0.24 -2.10 28.53
N ILE A 243 -0.87 -1.51 28.94
CA ILE A 243 -1.67 -0.58 28.11
C ILE A 243 -1.71 0.76 28.84
N LYS A 244 -1.42 1.83 28.12
CA LYS A 244 -1.64 3.22 28.55
C LYS A 244 -2.52 3.89 27.54
N GLY A 245 -3.59 4.54 28.03
CA GLY A 245 -4.50 5.36 27.25
C GLY A 245 -4.52 6.78 27.82
N GLU A 246 -4.37 7.79 26.98
CA GLU A 246 -4.44 9.19 27.34
C GLU A 246 -5.33 9.93 26.34
N SER A 247 -6.46 10.46 26.78
CA SER A 247 -7.28 11.39 26.03
C SER A 247 -7.38 12.72 26.78
N LYS A 248 -7.28 13.85 26.04
CA LYS A 248 -7.44 15.17 26.65
C LYS A 248 -8.91 15.56 26.80
N LEU A 249 -9.73 15.26 25.78
CA LEU A 249 -11.15 15.57 25.73
C LEU A 249 -11.95 14.37 25.20
N GLY A 250 -11.93 13.27 25.91
CA GLY A 250 -12.63 12.03 25.62
C GLY A 250 -12.47 11.02 26.73
N ASP A 251 -13.22 9.96 26.65
CA ASP A 251 -13.22 8.89 27.65
C ASP A 251 -12.17 7.82 27.32
N VAL A 252 -11.62 7.18 28.37
CA VAL A 252 -10.66 6.10 28.21
C VAL A 252 -11.22 4.83 28.86
N GLN A 253 -11.53 3.84 28.02
CA GLN A 253 -12.02 2.53 28.42
C GLN A 253 -11.01 1.45 28.05
N LEU A 254 -10.38 0.84 29.04
CA LEU A 254 -9.44 -0.27 28.81
C LEU A 254 -10.01 -1.54 29.41
N LEU A 255 -10.21 -2.56 28.58
CA LEU A 255 -10.74 -3.87 28.95
C LEU A 255 -12.09 -3.74 29.68
N ASN A 256 -13.03 -3.09 29.04
CA ASN A 256 -14.42 -2.86 29.50
C ASN A 256 -14.51 -2.08 30.83
N LYS A 257 -13.47 -1.33 31.23
CA LYS A 257 -13.43 -0.53 32.47
C LYS A 257 -12.87 0.86 32.23
N GLU A 258 -13.50 1.85 32.83
CA GLU A 258 -12.99 3.23 32.85
C GLU A 258 -11.66 3.29 33.62
N ARG A 259 -10.55 3.46 32.91
CA ARG A 259 -9.19 3.57 33.45
C ARG A 259 -8.21 3.99 32.35
N THR A 260 -7.13 4.66 32.73
CA THR A 260 -6.09 5.16 31.82
C THR A 260 -4.87 4.24 31.71
N SER A 261 -4.80 3.20 32.51
CA SER A 261 -3.70 2.24 32.47
C SER A 261 -4.12 0.85 32.92
N TYR A 262 -3.49 -0.14 32.32
CA TYR A 262 -3.63 -1.54 32.70
C TYR A 262 -2.30 -2.25 32.54
N LYS A 263 -1.98 -3.13 33.47
CA LYS A 263 -0.81 -3.98 33.40
C LYS A 263 -1.13 -5.38 33.92
N ASN A 264 -0.74 -6.39 33.16
CA ASN A 264 -0.85 -7.79 33.53
C ASN A 264 0.44 -8.54 33.20
N GLY A 265 0.94 -9.31 34.13
CA GLY A 265 2.13 -10.14 34.00
C GLY A 265 3.41 -9.34 33.78
N ARG A 266 4.33 -9.87 32.98
CA ARG A 266 5.65 -9.27 32.71
C ARG A 266 5.60 -8.02 31.82
N ALA A 267 4.49 -7.81 31.12
CA ALA A 267 4.32 -6.72 30.15
C ALA A 267 5.33 -6.83 28.98
N ASP A 268 5.44 -8.01 28.39
CA ASP A 268 6.25 -8.25 27.19
C ASP A 268 5.66 -7.57 25.94
N THR A 269 4.40 -7.16 26.04
CA THR A 269 3.64 -6.39 25.04
C THR A 269 3.33 -5.00 25.60
N GLU A 270 3.45 -3.97 24.78
CA GLU A 270 3.24 -2.58 25.18
C GLU A 270 2.34 -1.84 24.19
N PHE A 271 1.23 -1.26 24.70
CA PHE A 271 0.35 -0.37 23.97
C PHE A 271 0.37 1.02 24.58
N ASN A 272 0.68 2.03 23.77
CA ASN A 272 0.61 3.44 24.11
C ASN A 272 -0.38 4.12 23.15
N LEU A 273 -1.53 4.48 23.67
CA LEU A 273 -2.65 5.02 22.89
C LEU A 273 -2.93 6.45 23.36
N SER A 274 -2.97 7.40 22.44
CA SER A 274 -3.26 8.80 22.75
C SER A 274 -4.15 9.45 21.72
N SER A 275 -5.15 10.22 22.16
CA SER A 275 -5.95 11.12 21.36
C SER A 275 -6.06 12.47 22.05
N GLU A 276 -6.07 13.58 21.29
CA GLU A 276 -6.36 14.88 21.88
C GLU A 276 -7.87 15.09 22.00
N PHE A 277 -8.63 14.72 20.94
CA PHE A 277 -10.06 14.92 20.82
C PHE A 277 -10.71 13.63 20.33
N GLY A 278 -10.98 12.69 21.21
CA GLY A 278 -11.60 11.43 20.88
C GLY A 278 -11.49 10.40 22.00
N ASP A 279 -12.27 9.36 21.90
CA ASP A 279 -12.34 8.29 22.88
C ASP A 279 -11.29 7.19 22.61
N ILE A 280 -10.88 6.52 23.65
CA ILE A 280 -9.98 5.38 23.55
C ILE A 280 -10.66 4.15 24.14
N THR A 281 -10.93 3.17 23.30
CA THR A 281 -11.55 1.93 23.71
C THR A 281 -10.66 0.73 23.37
N VAL A 282 -10.38 -0.08 24.37
CA VAL A 282 -9.73 -1.39 24.20
C VAL A 282 -10.64 -2.47 24.72
N ASP A 283 -11.22 -3.23 23.80
CA ASP A 283 -12.12 -4.33 24.13
C ASP A 283 -11.41 -5.67 24.15
N THR A 284 -11.90 -6.56 24.97
CA THR A 284 -11.48 -7.96 25.08
C THR A 284 -12.70 -8.82 25.41
N PRO A 285 -12.73 -10.09 25.03
CA PRO A 285 -13.78 -11.00 25.47
C PRO A 285 -13.91 -10.97 26.99
N ASP A 286 -15.12 -11.02 27.48
CA ASP A 286 -15.41 -11.10 28.90
C ASP A 286 -14.71 -12.34 29.52
N ASP A 287 -13.92 -12.10 30.54
CA ASP A 287 -13.36 -13.20 31.34
C ASP A 287 -14.45 -13.66 32.33
N ASP A 288 -15.30 -14.59 31.90
CA ASP A 288 -16.42 -15.14 32.69
C ASP A 288 -15.94 -15.79 34.03
N ASN A 289 -14.66 -15.69 34.34
CA ASN A 289 -14.03 -16.28 35.53
C ASN A 289 -13.39 -15.25 36.50
N GLN A 290 -13.79 -13.96 36.44
CA GLN A 290 -13.33 -12.97 37.47
C GLN A 290 -14.46 -12.49 38.40
#